data_18ecc43f1ac2b0445da66a676fe7f1bb
#
_entry.id   18ecc43f1ac2b0445da66a676fe7f1bb
#
_cell.length_a   1.000
_cell.length_b   1.000
_cell.length_c   1.000
_cell.angle_alpha   90.00
_cell.angle_beta   90.00
_cell.angle_gamma   90.00
#
_symmetry.space_group_name_H-M   'P 1'
#
loop_
_entity.id
_entity.type
_entity.pdbx_description
1 polymer ?
#
loop_
_entity_poly.entity_id
_entity_poly.type
_entity_poly.pdbx_seq_one_letter_code
_entity_poly.pdbx_strand_id
1 'polypeptide(L)'
;MENVRFISGEEKNDTEFAKELASLAEVYVNDAFGAAHRAHASTEGVTKFLSPCVAGYLMEKELKYLQGAIDQPKSPLAAIVGGSKVSSKIGVLESLIDKCDKIIVGGGMIFTFYKARGLSVGNSLVEEDKLELASALEKKAKDKGVEFLLPSDVVLADNFSPDANSKISKVDSISEGWMGLDLSLIHI
;
A
#
# COMPACT_ATOMS: atom_id res chain seq x y z
N MET A 1 29.22 -7.54 11.74
CA MET A 1 28.81 -7.15 10.35
C MET A 1 28.06 -5.84 10.49
N GLU A 2 28.40 -4.84 9.66
CA GLU A 2 27.67 -3.58 9.58
C GLU A 2 26.43 -3.70 8.68
N ASN A 3 25.69 -2.60 8.51
CA ASN A 3 24.52 -2.57 7.66
C ASN A 3 24.90 -2.92 6.21
N VAL A 4 24.36 -3.99 5.67
CA VAL A 4 24.66 -4.49 4.32
C VAL A 4 24.35 -3.47 3.22
N ARG A 5 23.46 -2.51 3.47
CA ARG A 5 23.13 -1.45 2.50
C ARG A 5 24.22 -0.39 2.33
N PHE A 6 25.27 -0.40 3.17
CA PHE A 6 26.46 0.41 2.92
C PHE A 6 27.29 -0.12 1.74
N ILE A 7 27.00 -1.34 1.28
CA ILE A 7 27.67 -1.97 0.15
C ILE A 7 26.79 -1.85 -1.08
N SER A 8 27.33 -1.25 -2.14
CA SER A 8 26.58 -0.95 -3.38
C SER A 8 26.04 -2.18 -4.11
N GLY A 9 26.62 -3.35 -3.84
CA GLY A 9 26.19 -4.64 -4.40
C GLY A 9 24.88 -5.18 -3.79
N GLU A 10 24.50 -4.72 -2.59
CA GLU A 10 23.31 -5.24 -1.88
C GLU A 10 22.03 -5.03 -2.66
N GLU A 11 21.70 -3.79 -2.97
CA GLU A 11 20.43 -3.44 -3.65
C GLU A 11 20.43 -3.83 -5.14
N LYS A 12 21.62 -4.05 -5.72
CA LYS A 12 21.77 -4.52 -7.11
C LYS A 12 21.67 -6.03 -7.26
N ASN A 13 21.53 -6.73 -6.13
CA ASN A 13 21.56 -8.20 -6.09
C ASN A 13 22.84 -8.77 -6.73
N ASP A 14 24.00 -8.14 -6.40
CA ASP A 14 25.28 -8.48 -6.97
C ASP A 14 25.68 -9.92 -6.59
N THR A 15 26.09 -10.68 -7.59
CA THR A 15 26.36 -12.11 -7.44
C THR A 15 27.60 -12.40 -6.60
N GLU A 16 28.66 -11.61 -6.75
CA GLU A 16 29.91 -11.83 -6.00
C GLU A 16 29.69 -11.44 -4.54
N PHE A 17 29.02 -10.32 -4.28
CA PHE A 17 28.65 -9.95 -2.92
C PHE A 17 27.74 -10.99 -2.25
N ALA A 18 26.76 -11.51 -2.98
CA ALA A 18 25.89 -12.57 -2.47
C ALA A 18 26.67 -13.85 -2.12
N LYS A 19 27.67 -14.20 -2.92
CA LYS A 19 28.56 -15.35 -2.69
C LYS A 19 29.48 -15.12 -1.47
N GLU A 20 29.98 -13.90 -1.31
CA GLU A 20 30.75 -13.54 -0.11
C GLU A 20 29.89 -13.66 1.15
N LEU A 21 28.65 -13.16 1.14
CA LEU A 21 27.72 -13.33 2.25
C LEU A 21 27.45 -14.80 2.56
N ALA A 22 27.21 -15.61 1.53
CA ALA A 22 26.96 -17.04 1.67
C ALA A 22 28.14 -17.79 2.26
N SER A 23 29.39 -17.34 2.04
CA SER A 23 30.59 -17.98 2.56
C SER A 23 30.72 -17.89 4.11
N LEU A 24 29.91 -17.06 4.74
CA LEU A 24 29.94 -16.83 6.19
C LEU A 24 29.12 -17.85 6.99
N ALA A 25 28.29 -18.65 6.33
CA ALA A 25 27.37 -19.58 7.00
C ALA A 25 27.06 -20.80 6.14
N GLU A 26 26.49 -21.83 6.75
CA GLU A 26 26.05 -23.06 6.07
C GLU A 26 24.55 -23.10 5.80
N VAL A 27 23.78 -22.28 6.52
CA VAL A 27 22.31 -22.21 6.44
C VAL A 27 21.88 -20.75 6.31
N TYR A 28 20.88 -20.52 5.47
CA TYR A 28 20.25 -19.21 5.38
C TYR A 28 18.85 -19.20 6.01
N VAL A 29 18.62 -18.24 6.89
CA VAL A 29 17.31 -18.01 7.52
C VAL A 29 16.83 -16.59 7.16
N ASN A 30 15.71 -16.47 6.45
CA ASN A 30 15.07 -15.19 6.24
C ASN A 30 14.00 -14.96 7.32
N ASP A 31 14.23 -13.99 8.17
CA ASP A 31 13.30 -13.60 9.25
C ASP A 31 12.90 -12.10 9.15
N ALA A 32 13.07 -11.51 7.97
CA ALA A 32 12.80 -10.10 7.68
C ALA A 32 11.66 -9.97 6.67
N PHE A 33 10.40 -10.10 7.11
CA PHE A 33 9.22 -10.02 6.26
C PHE A 33 9.15 -8.72 5.45
N GLY A 34 9.42 -7.56 6.08
CA GLY A 34 9.37 -6.26 5.43
C GLY A 34 10.36 -6.07 4.28
N ALA A 35 11.44 -6.87 4.21
CA ALA A 35 12.43 -6.82 3.15
C ALA A 35 12.32 -8.00 2.15
N ALA A 36 11.55 -9.03 2.46
CA ALA A 36 11.48 -10.28 1.71
C ALA A 36 10.97 -10.12 0.26
N HIS A 37 10.22 -9.05 -0.02
CA HIS A 37 9.71 -8.73 -1.36
C HIS A 37 10.75 -8.11 -2.31
N ARG A 38 11.98 -7.86 -1.83
CA ARG A 38 13.06 -7.22 -2.60
C ARG A 38 14.08 -8.25 -3.04
N ALA A 39 14.42 -8.25 -4.32
CA ALA A 39 15.49 -9.09 -4.86
C ALA A 39 16.86 -8.43 -4.61
N HIS A 40 17.35 -8.50 -3.36
CA HIS A 40 18.66 -8.00 -2.94
C HIS A 40 19.63 -9.16 -2.71
N ALA A 41 20.94 -8.86 -2.65
CA ALA A 41 21.96 -9.87 -2.43
C ALA A 41 21.73 -10.66 -1.13
N SER A 42 21.36 -9.98 -0.03
CA SER A 42 21.12 -10.61 1.27
C SER A 42 19.76 -11.32 1.41
N THR A 43 18.82 -11.11 0.48
CA THR A 43 17.49 -11.73 0.51
C THR A 43 17.33 -12.81 -0.55
N GLU A 44 17.62 -12.50 -1.82
CA GLU A 44 17.44 -13.43 -2.95
C GLU A 44 18.79 -14.00 -3.42
N GLY A 45 19.81 -13.14 -3.62
CA GLY A 45 21.10 -13.57 -4.18
C GLY A 45 21.77 -14.66 -3.37
N VAL A 46 21.81 -14.51 -2.06
CA VAL A 46 22.45 -15.45 -1.12
C VAL A 46 21.85 -16.86 -1.18
N THR A 47 20.56 -16.98 -1.48
CA THR A 47 19.87 -18.29 -1.56
C THR A 47 20.34 -19.16 -2.73
N LYS A 48 21.04 -18.58 -3.70
CA LYS A 48 21.62 -19.33 -4.82
C LYS A 48 22.87 -20.13 -4.43
N PHE A 49 23.47 -19.78 -3.28
CA PHE A 49 24.75 -20.32 -2.82
C PHE A 49 24.66 -21.11 -1.51
N LEU A 50 23.51 -21.10 -0.86
CA LEU A 50 23.27 -21.80 0.41
C LEU A 50 22.10 -22.79 0.30
N SER A 51 22.22 -23.88 1.06
CA SER A 51 21.15 -24.85 1.24
C SER A 51 21.33 -25.55 2.59
N PRO A 52 20.29 -25.64 3.45
CA PRO A 52 18.92 -25.20 3.22
C PRO A 52 18.73 -23.68 3.36
N CYS A 53 17.71 -23.16 2.70
CA CYS A 53 17.18 -21.81 2.92
C CYS A 53 15.80 -21.93 3.53
N VAL A 54 15.56 -21.29 4.67
CA VAL A 54 14.32 -21.44 5.45
C VAL A 54 13.77 -20.09 5.91
N ALA A 55 12.48 -20.06 6.23
CA ALA A 55 11.86 -18.92 6.89
C ALA A 55 12.10 -18.98 8.41
N GLY A 56 12.33 -17.83 9.03
CA GLY A 56 12.38 -17.70 10.47
C GLY A 56 10.99 -17.59 11.10
N TYR A 57 10.93 -17.61 12.42
CA TYR A 57 9.67 -17.58 13.19
C TYR A 57 8.87 -16.29 13.03
N LEU A 58 9.55 -15.14 12.84
CA LEU A 58 8.86 -13.89 12.57
C LEU A 58 8.20 -13.93 11.19
N MET A 59 8.91 -14.42 10.18
CA MET A 59 8.38 -14.63 8.83
C MET A 59 7.19 -15.58 8.85
N GLU A 60 7.28 -16.71 9.56
CA GLU A 60 6.18 -17.66 9.72
C GLU A 60 4.95 -17.00 10.35
N LYS A 61 5.16 -16.20 11.40
CA LYS A 61 4.09 -15.47 12.08
C LYS A 61 3.39 -14.46 11.14
N GLU A 62 4.16 -13.68 10.40
CA GLU A 62 3.64 -12.71 9.43
C GLU A 62 2.83 -13.40 8.33
N LEU A 63 3.36 -14.48 7.75
CA LEU A 63 2.66 -15.28 6.75
C LEU A 63 1.33 -15.85 7.30
N LYS A 64 1.36 -16.41 8.53
CA LYS A 64 0.17 -16.95 9.17
C LYS A 64 -0.93 -15.89 9.35
N TYR A 65 -0.56 -14.71 9.82
CA TYR A 65 -1.55 -13.66 10.10
C TYR A 65 -2.00 -12.91 8.85
N LEU A 66 -1.09 -12.55 7.95
CA LEU A 66 -1.43 -11.77 6.76
C LEU A 66 -2.02 -12.65 5.65
N GLN A 67 -1.30 -13.69 5.26
CA GLN A 67 -1.76 -14.56 4.18
C GLN A 67 -2.99 -15.37 4.62
N GLY A 68 -2.98 -15.89 5.85
CA GLY A 68 -4.12 -16.64 6.40
C GLY A 68 -5.39 -15.80 6.48
N ALA A 69 -5.30 -14.50 6.83
CA ALA A 69 -6.44 -13.60 6.86
C ALA A 69 -7.00 -13.31 5.46
N ILE A 70 -6.15 -13.33 4.42
CA ILE A 70 -6.57 -13.06 3.04
C ILE A 70 -7.04 -14.32 2.32
N ASP A 71 -6.40 -15.48 2.58
CA ASP A 71 -6.71 -16.73 1.87
C ASP A 71 -7.88 -17.50 2.49
N GLN A 72 -8.10 -17.34 3.79
CA GLN A 72 -9.22 -17.93 4.53
C GLN A 72 -9.89 -16.87 5.43
N PRO A 73 -10.51 -15.84 4.82
CA PRO A 73 -11.10 -14.76 5.57
C PRO A 73 -12.26 -15.26 6.44
N LYS A 74 -12.32 -14.74 7.67
CA LYS A 74 -13.52 -14.85 8.49
C LYS A 74 -14.38 -13.63 8.22
N SER A 75 -15.56 -13.83 7.67
CA SER A 75 -16.50 -12.72 7.45
C SER A 75 -17.08 -12.19 8.77
N PRO A 76 -17.26 -10.85 8.89
CA PRO A 76 -16.97 -9.85 7.87
C PRO A 76 -15.46 -9.48 7.83
N LEU A 77 -14.85 -9.49 6.63
CA LEU A 77 -13.50 -8.99 6.41
C LEU A 77 -13.56 -7.57 5.86
N ALA A 78 -12.93 -6.63 6.56
CA ALA A 78 -12.77 -5.25 6.10
C ALA A 78 -11.30 -4.95 5.78
N ALA A 79 -11.04 -4.40 4.60
CA ALA A 79 -9.73 -3.92 4.21
C ALA A 79 -9.69 -2.39 4.24
N ILE A 80 -8.62 -1.82 4.80
CA ILE A 80 -8.34 -0.38 4.77
C ILE A 80 -7.14 -0.16 3.86
N VAL A 81 -7.33 0.61 2.79
CA VAL A 81 -6.31 0.87 1.79
C VAL A 81 -6.03 2.36 1.69
N GLY A 82 -4.84 2.77 2.06
CA GLY A 82 -4.36 4.16 1.95
C GLY A 82 -3.27 4.30 0.90
N GLY A 83 -3.17 5.49 0.33
CA GLY A 83 -2.12 5.83 -0.63
C GLY A 83 -2.38 7.13 -1.36
N SER A 84 -1.36 7.66 -2.04
CA SER A 84 -1.47 8.92 -2.79
C SER A 84 -2.03 8.72 -4.20
N LYS A 85 -1.81 7.54 -4.81
CA LYS A 85 -2.14 7.26 -6.22
C LYS A 85 -2.92 5.96 -6.37
N VAL A 86 -4.03 6.01 -7.12
CA VAL A 86 -4.85 4.83 -7.48
C VAL A 86 -4.02 3.86 -8.31
N SER A 87 -3.25 4.37 -9.29
CA SER A 87 -2.42 3.57 -10.19
C SER A 87 -1.51 2.57 -9.46
N SER A 88 -0.97 2.96 -8.30
CA SER A 88 -0.09 2.11 -7.50
C SER A 88 -0.82 1.03 -6.70
N LYS A 89 -2.15 1.09 -6.61
CA LYS A 89 -3.00 0.23 -5.77
C LYS A 89 -4.04 -0.59 -6.54
N ILE A 90 -4.10 -0.46 -7.87
CA ILE A 90 -5.09 -1.14 -8.72
C ILE A 90 -5.13 -2.64 -8.43
N GLY A 91 -4.00 -3.33 -8.59
CA GLY A 91 -3.95 -4.77 -8.40
C GLY A 91 -4.31 -5.22 -6.99
N VAL A 92 -3.98 -4.38 -5.97
CA VAL A 92 -4.37 -4.63 -4.58
C VAL A 92 -5.88 -4.47 -4.43
N LEU A 93 -6.47 -3.37 -4.91
CA LEU A 93 -7.91 -3.13 -4.81
C LEU A 93 -8.71 -4.20 -5.56
N GLU A 94 -8.29 -4.58 -6.77
CA GLU A 94 -8.93 -5.66 -7.53
C GLU A 94 -8.92 -6.99 -6.80
N SER A 95 -7.79 -7.35 -6.20
CA SER A 95 -7.65 -8.59 -5.42
C SER A 95 -8.50 -8.56 -4.15
N LEU A 96 -8.59 -7.42 -3.47
CA LEU A 96 -9.37 -7.26 -2.24
C LEU A 96 -10.87 -7.27 -2.52
N ILE A 97 -11.33 -6.71 -3.64
CA ILE A 97 -12.75 -6.78 -4.06
C ILE A 97 -13.23 -8.23 -4.21
N ASP A 98 -12.32 -9.15 -4.52
CA ASP A 98 -12.67 -10.58 -4.66
C ASP A 98 -12.69 -11.33 -3.32
N LYS A 99 -12.21 -10.72 -2.22
CA LYS A 99 -11.96 -11.40 -0.95
C LYS A 99 -12.60 -10.74 0.27
N CYS A 100 -12.93 -9.44 0.20
CA CYS A 100 -13.41 -8.66 1.33
C CYS A 100 -14.91 -8.38 1.24
N ASP A 101 -15.55 -8.23 2.40
CA ASP A 101 -16.94 -7.76 2.49
C ASP A 101 -17.00 -6.22 2.42
N LYS A 102 -15.93 -5.54 2.91
CA LYS A 102 -15.82 -4.07 2.93
C LYS A 102 -14.43 -3.61 2.55
N ILE A 103 -14.35 -2.51 1.81
CA ILE A 103 -13.09 -1.83 1.48
C ILE A 103 -13.25 -0.36 1.85
N ILE A 104 -12.38 0.12 2.72
CA ILE A 104 -12.29 1.53 3.11
C ILE A 104 -11.06 2.11 2.42
N VAL A 105 -11.26 3.14 1.60
CA VAL A 105 -10.17 3.80 0.87
C VAL A 105 -9.87 5.15 1.48
N GLY A 106 -8.60 5.41 1.76
CA GLY A 106 -8.09 6.64 2.35
C GLY A 106 -6.87 7.19 1.60
N GLY A 107 -6.29 8.26 2.13
CA GLY A 107 -5.14 8.93 1.52
C GLY A 107 -5.49 9.74 0.27
N GLY A 108 -4.49 10.34 -0.37
CA GLY A 108 -4.67 11.23 -1.52
C GLY A 108 -5.38 10.60 -2.73
N MET A 109 -5.38 9.28 -2.86
CA MET A 109 -6.06 8.62 -3.98
C MET A 109 -7.59 8.77 -3.96
N ILE A 110 -8.20 9.10 -2.82
CA ILE A 110 -9.66 9.33 -2.73
C ILE A 110 -10.13 10.45 -3.66
N PHE A 111 -9.28 11.46 -3.90
CA PHE A 111 -9.65 12.59 -4.76
C PHE A 111 -9.81 12.21 -6.22
N THR A 112 -9.10 11.17 -6.68
CA THR A 112 -9.34 10.58 -8.01
C THR A 112 -10.73 9.93 -8.08
N PHE A 113 -11.18 9.24 -7.05
CA PHE A 113 -12.54 8.68 -6.97
C PHE A 113 -13.60 9.77 -6.90
N TYR A 114 -13.40 10.83 -6.10
CA TYR A 114 -14.35 11.94 -6.03
C TYR A 114 -14.46 12.68 -7.36
N LYS A 115 -13.35 12.92 -8.03
CA LYS A 115 -13.33 13.52 -9.37
C LYS A 115 -14.07 12.63 -10.38
N ALA A 116 -13.87 11.31 -10.33
CA ALA A 116 -14.59 10.34 -11.16
C ALA A 116 -16.10 10.35 -10.91
N ARG A 117 -16.55 10.66 -9.67
CA ARG A 117 -17.95 10.90 -9.33
C ARG A 117 -18.48 12.28 -9.74
N GLY A 118 -17.63 13.15 -10.34
CA GLY A 118 -18.00 14.50 -10.77
C GLY A 118 -17.95 15.56 -9.67
N LEU A 119 -17.34 15.28 -8.51
CA LEU A 119 -17.19 16.27 -7.44
C LEU A 119 -16.01 17.21 -7.72
N SER A 120 -16.12 18.45 -7.22
CA SER A 120 -14.99 19.37 -7.19
C SER A 120 -13.99 18.93 -6.11
N VAL A 121 -12.71 18.87 -6.46
CA VAL A 121 -11.64 18.45 -5.56
C VAL A 121 -10.59 19.53 -5.31
N GLY A 122 -10.86 20.79 -5.76
CA GLY A 122 -9.94 21.91 -5.62
C GLY A 122 -8.56 21.60 -6.21
N ASN A 123 -7.51 21.94 -5.46
CA ASN A 123 -6.11 21.67 -5.84
C ASN A 123 -5.60 20.30 -5.38
N SER A 124 -6.49 19.39 -5.00
CA SER A 124 -6.10 18.05 -4.53
C SER A 124 -5.40 17.23 -5.62
N LEU A 125 -4.57 16.28 -5.20
CA LEU A 125 -3.88 15.37 -6.13
C LEU A 125 -4.90 14.47 -6.83
N VAL A 126 -4.91 14.50 -8.17
CA VAL A 126 -5.79 13.68 -9.00
C VAL A 126 -4.98 13.02 -10.11
N GLU A 127 -5.27 11.76 -10.41
CA GLU A 127 -4.79 11.07 -11.60
C GLU A 127 -5.88 11.13 -12.67
N GLU A 128 -5.86 12.18 -13.51
CA GLU A 128 -6.90 12.43 -14.54
C GLU A 128 -7.02 11.28 -15.55
N ASP A 129 -5.92 10.60 -15.85
CA ASP A 129 -5.87 9.44 -16.74
C ASP A 129 -6.41 8.15 -16.11
N LYS A 130 -6.83 8.19 -14.83
CA LYS A 130 -7.33 7.04 -14.06
C LYS A 130 -8.79 7.18 -13.61
N LEU A 131 -9.50 8.19 -14.05
CA LEU A 131 -10.90 8.42 -13.65
C LEU A 131 -11.83 7.28 -14.08
N GLU A 132 -11.69 6.80 -15.31
CA GLU A 132 -12.48 5.66 -15.81
C GLU A 132 -12.19 4.38 -15.01
N LEU A 133 -10.92 4.19 -14.67
CA LEU A 133 -10.48 3.05 -13.87
C LEU A 133 -11.04 3.11 -12.43
N ALA A 134 -11.02 4.28 -11.81
CA ALA A 134 -11.62 4.48 -10.48
C ALA A 134 -13.12 4.15 -10.50
N SER A 135 -13.84 4.64 -11.51
CA SER A 135 -15.27 4.30 -11.70
C SER A 135 -15.49 2.80 -11.91
N ALA A 136 -14.62 2.14 -12.68
CA ALA A 136 -14.71 0.71 -12.93
C ALA A 136 -14.48 -0.13 -11.67
N LEU A 137 -13.54 0.28 -10.80
CA LEU A 137 -13.29 -0.37 -9.50
C LEU A 137 -14.51 -0.28 -8.57
N GLU A 138 -15.13 0.91 -8.46
CA GLU A 138 -16.35 1.09 -7.66
C GLU A 138 -17.51 0.24 -8.20
N LYS A 139 -17.68 0.23 -9.52
CA LYS A 139 -18.69 -0.62 -10.15
C LYS A 139 -18.44 -2.10 -9.89
N LYS A 140 -17.20 -2.58 -10.06
CA LYS A 140 -16.82 -3.97 -9.78
C LYS A 140 -17.14 -4.33 -8.32
N ALA A 141 -16.81 -3.47 -7.35
CA ALA A 141 -17.13 -3.68 -5.95
C ALA A 141 -18.65 -3.83 -5.74
N LYS A 142 -19.42 -2.91 -6.32
CA LYS A 142 -20.90 -2.94 -6.24
C LYS A 142 -21.48 -4.22 -6.86
N ASP A 143 -21.00 -4.61 -8.04
CA ASP A 143 -21.48 -5.80 -8.74
C ASP A 143 -21.18 -7.10 -7.96
N LYS A 144 -20.15 -7.09 -7.11
CA LYS A 144 -19.78 -8.19 -6.21
C LYS A 144 -20.40 -8.08 -4.81
N GLY A 145 -21.17 -7.04 -4.52
CA GLY A 145 -21.77 -6.83 -3.21
C GLY A 145 -20.79 -6.39 -2.13
N VAL A 146 -19.60 -5.90 -2.51
CA VAL A 146 -18.59 -5.38 -1.60
C VAL A 146 -18.89 -3.93 -1.29
N GLU A 147 -18.95 -3.59 0.00
CA GLU A 147 -19.16 -2.22 0.44
C GLU A 147 -17.87 -1.39 0.25
N PHE A 148 -17.86 -0.50 -0.74
CA PHE A 148 -16.72 0.35 -1.07
C PHE A 148 -16.93 1.73 -0.45
N LEU A 149 -16.18 2.02 0.61
CA LEU A 149 -16.34 3.21 1.44
C LEU A 149 -15.25 4.23 1.15
N LEU A 150 -15.68 5.45 0.89
CA LEU A 150 -14.84 6.64 0.86
C LEU A 150 -15.23 7.56 2.02
N PRO A 151 -14.31 8.38 2.54
CA PRO A 151 -14.60 9.34 3.60
C PRO A 151 -15.75 10.29 3.24
N SER A 152 -16.47 10.76 4.24
CA SER A 152 -17.50 11.80 4.08
C SER A 152 -16.94 13.21 4.26
N ASP A 153 -15.78 13.33 4.90
CA ASP A 153 -15.05 14.58 5.13
C ASP A 153 -13.54 14.37 5.04
N VAL A 154 -12.83 15.47 4.86
CA VAL A 154 -11.37 15.48 4.67
C VAL A 154 -10.76 16.71 5.33
N VAL A 155 -9.49 16.60 5.69
CA VAL A 155 -8.66 17.74 6.07
C VAL A 155 -8.17 18.43 4.81
N LEU A 156 -8.48 19.71 4.68
CA LEU A 156 -7.99 20.59 3.63
C LEU A 156 -6.84 21.45 4.15
N ALA A 157 -5.88 21.74 3.28
CA ALA A 157 -4.84 22.72 3.51
C ALA A 157 -4.74 23.69 2.33
N ASP A 158 -4.25 24.91 2.59
CA ASP A 158 -4.01 25.92 1.55
C ASP A 158 -2.69 25.68 0.80
N ASN A 159 -1.79 24.93 1.40
CA ASN A 159 -0.56 24.46 0.75
C ASN A 159 -0.05 23.16 1.39
N PHE A 160 0.96 22.51 0.76
CA PHE A 160 1.59 21.29 1.29
C PHE A 160 2.79 21.65 2.19
N SER A 161 2.50 22.10 3.41
CA SER A 161 3.49 22.51 4.41
C SER A 161 3.04 22.14 5.81
N PRO A 162 3.99 21.87 6.75
CA PRO A 162 3.65 21.68 8.17
C PRO A 162 2.94 22.87 8.80
N ASP A 163 3.21 24.09 8.32
CA ASP A 163 2.67 25.36 8.83
C ASP A 163 1.46 25.85 8.00
N ALA A 164 0.89 25.02 7.13
CA ALA A 164 -0.27 25.37 6.32
C ALA A 164 -1.51 25.63 7.17
N ASN A 165 -2.34 26.58 6.76
CA ASN A 165 -3.68 26.68 7.32
C ASN A 165 -4.48 25.44 6.94
N SER A 166 -5.18 24.85 7.91
CA SER A 166 -5.98 23.66 7.68
C SER A 166 -7.41 23.83 8.18
N LYS A 167 -8.32 23.11 7.54
CA LYS A 167 -9.73 23.02 7.96
C LYS A 167 -10.32 21.67 7.57
N ILE A 168 -11.35 21.24 8.30
CA ILE A 168 -12.16 20.08 7.93
C ILE A 168 -13.27 20.56 6.99
N SER A 169 -13.52 19.80 5.93
CA SER A 169 -14.58 20.06 4.97
C SER A 169 -15.24 18.76 4.53
N LYS A 170 -16.54 18.85 4.22
CA LYS A 170 -17.21 17.77 3.51
C LYS A 170 -16.61 17.62 2.11
N VAL A 171 -16.61 16.41 1.59
CA VAL A 171 -16.01 16.07 0.29
C VAL A 171 -16.72 16.72 -0.91
N ASP A 172 -17.96 17.13 -0.76
CA ASP A 172 -18.76 17.86 -1.76
C ASP A 172 -18.56 19.37 -1.75
N SER A 173 -17.75 19.88 -0.80
CA SER A 173 -17.58 21.31 -0.52
C SER A 173 -16.12 21.76 -0.54
N ILE A 174 -15.28 21.10 -1.32
CA ILE A 174 -13.86 21.45 -1.47
C ILE A 174 -13.73 22.66 -2.39
N SER A 175 -13.29 23.79 -1.81
CA SER A 175 -13.15 25.05 -2.51
C SER A 175 -11.89 25.12 -3.35
N GLU A 176 -11.90 25.94 -4.43
CA GLU A 176 -10.69 26.32 -5.15
C GLU A 176 -9.64 26.92 -4.21
N GLY A 177 -8.37 26.69 -4.51
CA GLY A 177 -7.25 27.14 -3.69
C GLY A 177 -6.94 26.25 -2.49
N TRP A 178 -7.79 25.25 -2.19
CA TRP A 178 -7.57 24.27 -1.12
C TRP A 178 -7.28 22.89 -1.71
N MET A 179 -6.37 22.17 -1.05
CA MET A 179 -6.07 20.78 -1.38
C MET A 179 -6.49 19.87 -0.23
N GLY A 180 -7.07 18.75 -0.57
CA GLY A 180 -7.31 17.69 0.39
C GLY A 180 -6.05 16.90 0.65
N LEU A 181 -5.79 16.59 1.91
CA LEU A 181 -4.61 15.85 2.32
C LEU A 181 -4.95 14.41 2.69
N ASP A 182 -5.88 14.21 3.62
CA ASP A 182 -6.28 12.89 4.10
C ASP A 182 -7.63 12.96 4.83
N LEU A 183 -8.07 11.82 5.38
CA LEU A 183 -9.22 11.70 6.28
C LEU A 183 -9.04 12.62 7.49
N SER A 184 -10.15 13.17 7.99
CA SER A 184 -10.17 13.72 9.33
C SER A 184 -10.05 12.58 10.34
N LEU A 185 -9.04 12.61 11.21
CA LEU A 185 -8.83 11.61 12.26
C LEU A 185 -9.95 11.58 13.32
N ILE A 186 -10.89 12.52 13.26
CA ILE A 186 -12.02 12.63 14.19
C ILE A 186 -13.20 11.73 13.77
N HIS A 187 -13.23 11.27 12.53
CA HIS A 187 -14.37 10.53 11.95
C HIS A 187 -13.98 9.16 11.35
N ILE A 188 -12.98 8.51 11.95
CA ILE A 188 -12.68 7.09 11.67
C ILE A 188 -13.52 6.22 12.60
#